data_133b0696189212dd05581f06b3b2f831
#
_entry.id   133b0696189212dd05581f06b3b2f831
#
_cell.length_a   1.000
_cell.length_b   1.000
_cell.length_c   1.000
_cell.angle_alpha   90.00
_cell.angle_beta   90.00
_cell.angle_gamma   90.00
#
_symmetry.space_group_name_H-M   'P 1'
#
loop_
_entity.id
_entity.type
_entity.pdbx_description
1 polymer ?
#
loop_
_entity_poly.entity_id
_entity_poly.type
_entity_poly.pdbx_seq_one_letter_code
_entity_poly.pdbx_strand_id
1 'polypeptide(L)'
;MRNRFCQLPQNAPLAWDLAECECYLPMQVRRFDPAMRDAITGLIGRYDQLGRYLDRDAIDRISAYYSESEVRLAAVELINREAAAIVREAAQRLWLADPELILPGGNAYTTRRLSACLRDMDYFLRYASYALIADDASILNERVLNGLDDTYKSLGVPTGPTVRSIALMADVVCEMLLDAGVTATNVVRVPFEHLCRGLGATNVRAR
;
A
#
# COMPACT_ATOMS: atom_id res chain seq x y z
N MET A 1 -29.93 -17.31 -14.97
CA MET A 1 -30.05 -18.12 -13.73
C MET A 1 -30.20 -17.16 -12.55
N ARG A 2 -31.18 -17.43 -11.66
CA ARG A 2 -31.77 -16.43 -10.77
C ARG A 2 -30.84 -16.07 -9.60
N ASN A 3 -30.53 -14.76 -9.42
CA ASN A 3 -29.96 -14.20 -8.21
C ASN A 3 -30.91 -14.42 -7.03
N ARG A 4 -30.54 -15.24 -6.05
CA ARG A 4 -31.19 -15.27 -4.76
C ARG A 4 -30.51 -14.23 -3.86
N PHE A 5 -31.12 -13.07 -3.75
CA PHE A 5 -30.88 -12.15 -2.66
C PHE A 5 -31.38 -12.78 -1.37
N CYS A 6 -30.49 -12.93 -0.38
CA CYS A 6 -30.87 -13.31 0.98
C CYS A 6 -31.66 -12.14 1.59
N GLN A 7 -32.99 -12.28 1.69
CA GLN A 7 -33.86 -11.32 2.38
C GLN A 7 -33.79 -11.59 3.87
N LEU A 8 -33.33 -10.62 4.65
CA LEU A 8 -33.37 -10.65 6.12
C LEU A 8 -34.84 -10.58 6.61
N PRO A 9 -35.27 -11.41 7.55
CA PRO A 9 -36.60 -11.31 8.16
C PRO A 9 -36.68 -10.06 9.06
N GLN A 10 -37.79 -9.31 8.94
CA GLN A 10 -38.03 -8.03 9.61
C GLN A 10 -38.28 -8.10 11.13
N ASN A 11 -38.26 -9.30 11.77
CA ASN A 11 -38.52 -9.48 13.19
C ASN A 11 -37.57 -10.50 13.83
N ALA A 12 -36.27 -10.19 13.86
CA ALA A 12 -35.33 -11.04 14.56
C ALA A 12 -35.07 -10.52 15.99
N PRO A 13 -35.11 -11.39 17.02
CA PRO A 13 -34.79 -11.00 18.40
C PRO A 13 -33.28 -10.71 18.55
N LEU A 14 -32.93 -9.80 19.48
CA LEU A 14 -31.61 -9.23 19.74
C LEU A 14 -30.52 -10.20 20.26
N ALA A 15 -30.70 -11.50 20.11
CA ALA A 15 -29.72 -12.52 20.48
C ALA A 15 -29.51 -13.48 19.29
N TRP A 16 -28.60 -13.08 18.38
CA TRP A 16 -28.14 -13.97 17.32
C TRP A 16 -26.98 -14.81 17.85
N ASP A 17 -27.23 -16.11 17.94
CA ASP A 17 -26.18 -17.09 18.14
C ASP A 17 -25.41 -17.21 16.82
N LEU A 18 -24.12 -16.79 16.84
CA LEU A 18 -23.24 -16.78 15.67
C LEU A 18 -22.91 -18.18 15.12
N ALA A 19 -23.45 -19.23 15.75
CA ALA A 19 -23.21 -20.63 15.38
C ALA A 19 -24.11 -21.15 14.23
N GLU A 20 -25.18 -20.45 13.84
CA GLU A 20 -26.13 -20.94 12.83
C GLU A 20 -26.07 -20.27 11.46
N CYS A 21 -25.08 -19.40 11.22
CA CYS A 21 -24.89 -18.82 9.90
C CYS A 21 -23.92 -19.68 9.07
N GLU A 22 -24.43 -20.76 8.47
CA GLU A 22 -23.67 -21.63 7.55
C GLU A 22 -23.13 -20.91 6.29
N CYS A 23 -23.40 -19.63 6.10
CA CYS A 23 -22.83 -18.82 5.02
C CYS A 23 -21.57 -18.05 5.43
N TYR A 24 -21.16 -18.12 6.69
CA TYR A 24 -19.87 -17.61 7.13
C TYR A 24 -18.83 -18.72 7.00
N LEU A 25 -18.46 -19.07 5.77
CA LEU A 25 -17.20 -19.77 5.55
C LEU A 25 -16.11 -18.88 6.15
N PRO A 26 -15.41 -19.33 7.20
CA PRO A 26 -14.26 -18.59 7.67
C PRO A 26 -13.34 -18.45 6.46
N MET A 27 -13.00 -17.20 6.10
CA MET A 27 -11.87 -16.95 5.20
C MET A 27 -10.77 -17.86 5.72
N GLN A 28 -10.53 -18.97 5.03
CA GLN A 28 -9.43 -19.85 5.36
C GLN A 28 -8.19 -18.97 5.24
N VAL A 29 -7.67 -18.53 6.38
CA VAL A 29 -6.31 -18.01 6.48
C VAL A 29 -5.45 -19.15 5.98
N ARG A 30 -5.16 -19.17 4.68
CA ARG A 30 -4.22 -20.12 4.09
C ARG A 30 -2.94 -19.92 4.88
N ARG A 31 -2.60 -20.91 5.69
CA ARG A 31 -1.27 -20.99 6.29
C ARG A 31 -0.30 -21.10 5.13
N PHE A 32 0.35 -19.99 4.80
CA PHE A 32 1.43 -19.99 3.83
C PHE A 32 2.46 -21.04 4.25
N ASP A 33 2.88 -21.86 3.30
CA ASP A 33 4.04 -22.72 3.49
C ASP A 33 5.23 -21.82 3.89
N PRO A 34 5.87 -22.03 5.05
CA PRO A 34 7.00 -21.23 5.50
C PRO A 34 8.10 -21.13 4.44
N ALA A 35 8.39 -22.24 3.72
CA ALA A 35 9.40 -22.27 2.67
C ALA A 35 9.05 -21.33 1.49
N MET A 36 7.77 -21.19 1.15
CA MET A 36 7.31 -20.29 0.11
C MET A 36 7.44 -18.83 0.55
N ARG A 37 7.10 -18.52 1.79
CA ARG A 37 7.27 -17.18 2.37
C ARG A 37 8.75 -16.76 2.35
N ASP A 38 9.65 -17.66 2.72
CA ASP A 38 11.09 -17.41 2.71
C ASP A 38 11.62 -17.17 1.30
N ALA A 39 11.12 -17.91 0.30
CA ALA A 39 11.51 -17.73 -1.10
C ALA A 39 11.07 -16.35 -1.63
N ILE A 40 9.85 -15.92 -1.34
CA ILE A 40 9.33 -14.61 -1.73
C ILE A 40 10.09 -13.48 -1.02
N THR A 41 10.30 -13.61 0.29
CA THR A 41 11.06 -12.65 1.08
C THR A 41 12.51 -12.54 0.58
N GLY A 42 13.12 -13.65 0.22
CA GLY A 42 14.46 -13.69 -0.37
C GLY A 42 14.52 -13.04 -1.75
N LEU A 43 13.50 -13.23 -2.58
CA LEU A 43 13.39 -12.58 -3.89
C LEU A 43 13.25 -11.06 -3.72
N ILE A 44 12.30 -10.60 -2.91
CA ILE A 44 12.09 -9.18 -2.58
C ILE A 44 13.39 -8.57 -2.04
N GLY A 45 14.09 -9.29 -1.13
CA GLY A 45 15.35 -8.82 -0.56
C GLY A 45 16.43 -8.51 -1.59
N ARG A 46 16.52 -9.30 -2.67
CA ARG A 46 17.47 -9.02 -3.76
C ARG A 46 17.14 -7.76 -4.53
N TYR A 47 15.86 -7.53 -4.86
CA TYR A 47 15.43 -6.31 -5.56
C TYR A 47 15.56 -5.07 -4.69
N ASP A 48 15.30 -5.21 -3.39
CA ASP A 48 15.47 -4.16 -2.41
C ASP A 48 16.93 -3.70 -2.29
N GLN A 49 17.88 -4.66 -2.22
CA GLN A 49 19.31 -4.34 -2.23
C GLN A 49 19.76 -3.57 -3.48
N LEU A 50 19.11 -3.84 -4.62
CA LEU A 50 19.36 -3.15 -5.89
C LEU A 50 18.62 -1.81 -6.00
N GLY A 51 17.71 -1.50 -5.06
CA GLY A 51 16.86 -0.32 -5.12
C GLY A 51 15.91 -0.31 -6.32
N ARG A 52 15.40 -1.48 -6.76
CA ARG A 52 14.64 -1.66 -7.99
C ARG A 52 13.27 -2.24 -7.73
N TYR A 53 12.28 -1.86 -8.56
CA TYR A 53 11.02 -2.57 -8.66
C TYR A 53 11.24 -4.00 -9.17
N LEU A 54 10.31 -4.93 -8.83
CA LEU A 54 10.34 -6.31 -9.32
C LEU A 54 10.18 -6.31 -10.84
N ASP A 55 11.06 -7.01 -11.55
CA ASP A 55 10.91 -7.20 -12.98
C ASP A 55 9.85 -8.27 -13.32
N ARG A 56 9.57 -8.44 -14.60
CA ARG A 56 8.55 -9.38 -15.08
C ARG A 56 8.83 -10.81 -14.62
N ASP A 57 10.08 -11.27 -14.71
CA ASP A 57 10.45 -12.62 -14.30
C ASP A 57 10.20 -12.85 -12.80
N ALA A 58 10.49 -11.87 -11.96
CA ALA A 58 10.23 -11.94 -10.54
C ALA A 58 8.71 -11.98 -10.24
N ILE A 59 7.94 -11.14 -10.93
CA ILE A 59 6.48 -11.11 -10.81
C ILE A 59 5.89 -12.44 -11.25
N ASP A 60 6.29 -12.99 -12.39
CA ASP A 60 5.80 -14.28 -12.92
C ASP A 60 6.14 -15.45 -11.97
N ARG A 61 7.32 -15.44 -11.35
CA ARG A 61 7.68 -16.44 -10.34
C ARG A 61 6.81 -16.38 -9.10
N ILE A 62 6.51 -15.19 -8.61
CA ILE A 62 5.67 -15.03 -7.42
C ILE A 62 4.21 -15.36 -7.77
N SER A 63 3.71 -14.90 -8.91
CA SER A 63 2.32 -15.13 -9.34
C SER A 63 2.01 -16.62 -9.55
N ALA A 64 2.99 -17.43 -9.93
CA ALA A 64 2.81 -18.88 -10.04
C ALA A 64 2.41 -19.55 -8.71
N TYR A 65 2.69 -18.92 -7.58
CA TYR A 65 2.28 -19.41 -6.25
C TYR A 65 0.93 -18.86 -5.78
N TYR A 66 0.42 -17.78 -6.41
CA TYR A 66 -0.82 -17.09 -6.02
C TYR A 66 -1.86 -17.17 -7.14
N SER A 67 -2.67 -18.23 -7.17
CA SER A 67 -3.71 -18.43 -8.18
C SER A 67 -4.91 -17.47 -8.09
N GLU A 68 -5.00 -16.63 -7.06
CA GLU A 68 -6.19 -15.81 -6.76
C GLU A 68 -5.92 -14.29 -6.72
N SER A 69 -4.79 -13.81 -7.25
CA SER A 69 -4.39 -12.41 -7.05
C SER A 69 -4.26 -11.58 -8.33
N GLU A 70 -5.14 -11.79 -9.31
CA GLU A 70 -5.14 -11.01 -10.56
C GLU A 70 -5.10 -9.49 -10.32
N VAL A 71 -5.86 -9.01 -9.32
CA VAL A 71 -5.90 -7.58 -8.98
C VAL A 71 -4.56 -7.08 -8.43
N ARG A 72 -3.91 -7.86 -7.54
CA ARG A 72 -2.60 -7.47 -6.99
C ARG A 72 -1.52 -7.49 -8.07
N LEU A 73 -1.56 -8.49 -8.93
CA LEU A 73 -0.63 -8.61 -10.04
C LEU A 73 -0.80 -7.43 -10.99
N ALA A 74 -2.03 -7.12 -11.40
CA ALA A 74 -2.34 -5.96 -12.23
C ALA A 74 -1.87 -4.64 -11.57
N ALA A 75 -2.06 -4.51 -10.25
CA ALA A 75 -1.61 -3.34 -9.50
C ALA A 75 -0.09 -3.22 -9.49
N VAL A 76 0.64 -4.31 -9.25
CA VAL A 76 2.11 -4.29 -9.23
C VAL A 76 2.67 -4.02 -10.63
N GLU A 77 2.11 -4.62 -11.68
CA GLU A 77 2.50 -4.33 -13.07
C GLU A 77 2.24 -2.87 -13.45
N LEU A 78 1.09 -2.31 -13.04
CA LEU A 78 0.75 -0.90 -13.23
C LEU A 78 1.75 -0.01 -12.50
N ILE A 79 1.98 -0.26 -11.21
CA ILE A 79 2.92 0.52 -10.39
C ILE A 79 4.31 0.51 -11.03
N ASN A 80 4.81 -0.66 -11.41
CA ASN A 80 6.15 -0.77 -12.02
C ASN A 80 6.27 0.01 -13.33
N ARG A 81 5.22 -0.02 -14.16
CA ARG A 81 5.20 0.69 -15.45
C ARG A 81 5.06 2.19 -15.28
N GLU A 82 4.21 2.63 -14.34
CA GLU A 82 3.78 4.02 -14.21
C GLU A 82 4.34 4.72 -12.96
N ALA A 83 5.33 4.15 -12.26
CA ALA A 83 5.83 4.66 -10.99
C ALA A 83 6.11 6.17 -11.01
N ALA A 84 6.82 6.64 -12.02
CA ALA A 84 7.15 8.07 -12.14
C ALA A 84 5.91 8.96 -12.40
N ALA A 85 4.89 8.46 -13.09
CA ALA A 85 3.64 9.18 -13.32
C ALA A 85 2.81 9.23 -12.03
N ILE A 86 2.72 8.13 -11.30
CA ILE A 86 2.01 8.02 -10.01
C ILE A 86 2.61 9.00 -9.00
N VAL A 87 3.94 8.98 -8.83
CA VAL A 87 4.64 9.88 -7.90
C VAL A 87 4.44 11.33 -8.28
N ARG A 88 4.55 11.67 -9.55
CA ARG A 88 4.35 13.04 -10.05
C ARG A 88 2.94 13.55 -9.79
N GLU A 89 1.94 12.76 -10.13
CA GLU A 89 0.53 13.11 -9.95
C GLU A 89 0.18 13.28 -8.47
N ALA A 90 0.60 12.33 -7.62
CA ALA A 90 0.36 12.42 -6.18
C ALA A 90 1.08 13.64 -5.55
N ALA A 91 2.30 13.95 -6.00
CA ALA A 91 3.03 15.13 -5.55
C ALA A 91 2.34 16.43 -5.98
N GLN A 92 1.83 16.51 -7.21
CA GLN A 92 1.08 17.67 -7.68
C GLN A 92 -0.19 17.89 -6.84
N ARG A 93 -0.95 16.84 -6.56
CA ARG A 93 -2.14 16.91 -5.69
C ARG A 93 -1.77 17.35 -4.27
N LEU A 94 -0.66 16.85 -3.73
CA LEU A 94 -0.16 17.26 -2.42
C LEU A 94 0.14 18.77 -2.39
N TRP A 95 0.87 19.29 -3.37
CA TRP A 95 1.25 20.70 -3.40
C TRP A 95 0.08 21.63 -3.70
N LEU A 96 -0.94 21.16 -4.39
CA LEU A 96 -2.20 21.89 -4.54
C LEU A 96 -2.99 21.99 -3.22
N ALA A 97 -2.94 20.93 -2.41
CA ALA A 97 -3.59 20.90 -1.10
C ALA A 97 -2.80 21.64 -0.01
N ASP A 98 -1.45 21.53 -0.04
CA ASP A 98 -0.53 22.10 0.94
C ASP A 98 0.53 22.98 0.22
N PRO A 99 0.16 24.12 -0.37
CA PRO A 99 1.07 24.94 -1.17
C PRO A 99 2.27 25.50 -0.37
N GLU A 100 2.12 25.65 0.95
CA GLU A 100 3.19 26.08 1.84
C GLU A 100 4.42 25.17 1.81
N LEU A 101 4.28 23.92 1.42
CA LEU A 101 5.41 22.97 1.32
C LEU A 101 6.46 23.41 0.30
N ILE A 102 6.04 24.06 -0.79
CA ILE A 102 6.90 24.50 -1.90
C ILE A 102 7.16 26.01 -1.89
N LEU A 103 6.59 26.76 -0.95
CA LEU A 103 6.86 28.19 -0.75
C LEU A 103 8.15 28.41 0.07
N PRO A 104 8.73 29.64 0.08
CA PRO A 104 9.89 29.98 0.90
C PRO A 104 9.67 29.58 2.37
N GLY A 105 10.62 28.77 2.91
CA GLY A 105 10.49 28.21 4.26
C GLY A 105 9.85 26.82 4.34
N GLY A 106 9.18 26.38 3.27
CA GLY A 106 8.55 25.06 3.21
C GLY A 106 9.55 23.90 3.12
N ASN A 107 9.11 22.72 3.52
CA ASN A 107 9.96 21.54 3.56
C ASN A 107 10.36 21.00 2.20
N ALA A 108 9.65 21.33 1.13
CA ALA A 108 9.97 20.95 -0.25
C ALA A 108 10.41 22.17 -1.11
N TYR A 109 10.72 23.33 -0.51
CA TYR A 109 10.98 24.56 -1.25
C TYR A 109 12.25 24.53 -2.10
N THR A 110 13.36 23.95 -1.60
CA THR A 110 14.59 23.87 -2.38
C THR A 110 14.59 22.68 -3.30
N THR A 111 15.26 22.77 -4.47
CA THR A 111 15.40 21.65 -5.41
C THR A 111 15.90 20.37 -4.74
N ARG A 112 16.85 20.49 -3.80
CA ARG A 112 17.38 19.36 -3.04
C ARG A 112 16.29 18.68 -2.19
N ARG A 113 15.47 19.48 -1.45
CA ARG A 113 14.38 18.98 -0.61
C ARG A 113 13.25 18.42 -1.45
N LEU A 114 12.93 19.08 -2.57
CA LEU A 114 11.93 18.59 -3.52
C LEU A 114 12.33 17.21 -4.08
N SER A 115 13.58 17.07 -4.53
CA SER A 115 14.09 15.80 -5.03
C SER A 115 14.10 14.71 -3.95
N ALA A 116 14.39 15.05 -2.70
CA ALA A 116 14.32 14.12 -1.58
C ALA A 116 12.87 13.67 -1.32
N CYS A 117 11.91 14.59 -1.33
CA CYS A 117 10.48 14.29 -1.19
C CYS A 117 9.99 13.32 -2.27
N LEU A 118 10.29 13.60 -3.55
CA LEU A 118 9.91 12.72 -4.66
C LEU A 118 10.57 11.34 -4.57
N ARG A 119 11.85 11.30 -4.17
CA ARG A 119 12.56 10.03 -3.95
C ARG A 119 11.91 9.21 -2.82
N ASP A 120 11.53 9.85 -1.71
CA ASP A 120 10.92 9.17 -0.58
C ASP A 120 9.52 8.65 -0.97
N MET A 121 8.75 9.40 -1.76
CA MET A 121 7.47 8.93 -2.33
C MET A 121 7.69 7.71 -3.24
N ASP A 122 8.70 7.71 -4.09
CA ASP A 122 9.04 6.54 -4.94
C ASP A 122 9.42 5.32 -4.09
N TYR A 123 10.14 5.51 -2.99
CA TYR A 123 10.45 4.43 -2.05
C TYR A 123 9.19 3.85 -1.41
N PHE A 124 8.28 4.68 -0.91
CA PHE A 124 7.00 4.20 -0.36
C PHE A 124 6.20 3.41 -1.40
N LEU A 125 6.14 3.90 -2.63
CA LEU A 125 5.42 3.22 -3.72
C LEU A 125 6.04 1.86 -4.03
N ARG A 126 7.36 1.78 -4.13
CA ARG A 126 8.10 0.54 -4.38
C ARG A 126 7.88 -0.48 -3.26
N TYR A 127 7.99 -0.08 -2.00
CA TYR A 127 7.75 -0.98 -0.89
C TYR A 127 6.29 -1.40 -0.77
N ALA A 128 5.34 -0.53 -1.11
CA ALA A 128 3.93 -0.90 -1.22
C ALA A 128 3.72 -1.98 -2.29
N SER A 129 4.41 -1.89 -3.44
CA SER A 129 4.35 -2.93 -4.48
C SER A 129 4.91 -4.28 -4.01
N TYR A 130 5.97 -4.29 -3.19
CA TYR A 130 6.50 -5.50 -2.57
C TYR A 130 5.50 -6.15 -1.61
N ALA A 131 4.86 -5.32 -0.76
CA ALA A 131 3.85 -5.80 0.17
C ALA A 131 2.59 -6.33 -0.54
N LEU A 132 2.21 -5.70 -1.66
CA LEU A 132 1.09 -6.15 -2.51
C LEU A 132 1.35 -7.53 -3.09
N ILE A 133 2.50 -7.74 -3.73
CA ILE A 133 2.80 -9.00 -4.38
C ILE A 133 3.03 -10.14 -3.37
N ALA A 134 3.57 -9.82 -2.18
CA ALA A 134 3.78 -10.78 -1.11
C ALA A 134 2.50 -11.09 -0.31
N ASP A 135 1.43 -10.32 -0.50
CA ASP A 135 0.22 -10.34 0.35
C ASP A 135 0.54 -10.21 1.86
N ASP A 136 1.58 -9.43 2.16
CA ASP A 136 2.08 -9.28 3.53
C ASP A 136 2.53 -7.83 3.79
N ALA A 137 1.65 -7.06 4.44
CA ALA A 137 1.97 -5.69 4.83
C ALA A 137 3.01 -5.60 5.97
N SER A 138 3.32 -6.71 6.66
CA SER A 138 4.34 -6.72 7.74
C SER A 138 5.75 -6.42 7.23
N ILE A 139 6.03 -6.69 5.95
CA ILE A 139 7.28 -6.31 5.27
C ILE A 139 7.57 -4.81 5.43
N LEU A 140 6.53 -3.99 5.46
CA LEU A 140 6.66 -2.54 5.61
C LEU A 140 7.14 -2.12 7.00
N ASN A 141 6.87 -2.93 8.03
CA ASN A 141 7.36 -2.64 9.39
C ASN A 141 8.89 -2.71 9.45
N GLU A 142 9.45 -3.78 8.88
CA GLU A 142 10.89 -4.02 8.92
C GLU A 142 11.67 -3.12 7.98
N ARG A 143 11.14 -2.91 6.76
CA ARG A 143 11.89 -2.26 5.67
C ARG A 143 11.67 -0.77 5.56
N VAL A 144 10.57 -0.26 6.13
CA VAL A 144 10.19 1.16 5.99
C VAL A 144 9.98 1.82 7.34
N LEU A 145 9.06 1.29 8.16
CA LEU A 145 8.58 1.99 9.35
C LEU A 145 9.55 1.97 10.52
N ASN A 146 10.36 0.91 10.63
CA ASN A 146 11.33 0.77 11.73
C ASN A 146 12.42 1.84 11.64
N GLY A 147 12.44 2.75 12.62
CA GLY A 147 13.39 3.86 12.71
C GLY A 147 13.09 5.06 11.79
N LEU A 148 12.06 5.00 10.95
CA LEU A 148 11.71 6.09 10.03
C LEU A 148 11.25 7.35 10.78
N ASP A 149 10.46 7.18 11.84
CA ASP A 149 9.97 8.29 12.65
C ASP A 149 11.11 9.07 13.31
N ASP A 150 12.08 8.38 13.90
CA ASP A 150 13.26 9.00 14.48
C ASP A 150 14.11 9.72 13.43
N THR A 151 14.25 9.10 12.26
CA THR A 151 14.94 9.71 11.12
C THR A 151 14.23 10.98 10.68
N TYR A 152 12.92 10.97 10.50
CA TYR A 152 12.14 12.13 10.07
C TYR A 152 12.15 13.26 11.11
N LYS A 153 12.04 12.92 12.39
CA LYS A 153 12.21 13.91 13.49
C LYS A 153 13.58 14.57 13.46
N SER A 154 14.64 13.79 13.28
CA SER A 154 16.01 14.33 13.23
C SER A 154 16.25 15.25 12.03
N LEU A 155 15.59 14.98 10.91
CA LEU A 155 15.68 15.77 9.68
C LEU A 155 14.65 16.90 9.59
N GLY A 156 13.73 16.99 10.55
CA GLY A 156 12.64 17.97 10.54
C GLY A 156 11.63 17.74 9.40
N VAL A 157 11.45 16.47 8.97
CA VAL A 157 10.45 16.11 7.96
C VAL A 157 9.07 15.98 8.61
N PRO A 158 8.05 16.72 8.14
CA PRO A 158 6.73 16.64 8.72
C PRO A 158 6.01 15.36 8.30
N THR A 159 5.53 14.58 9.27
CA THR A 159 4.86 13.31 9.01
C THR A 159 3.46 13.48 8.41
N GLY A 160 2.74 14.57 8.72
CA GLY A 160 1.41 14.85 8.16
C GLY A 160 1.37 14.88 6.63
N PRO A 161 2.14 15.76 5.98
CA PRO A 161 2.26 15.78 4.52
C PRO A 161 2.77 14.46 3.94
N THR A 162 3.66 13.74 4.64
CA THR A 162 4.12 12.42 4.20
C THR A 162 2.99 11.40 4.18
N VAL A 163 2.18 11.30 5.24
CA VAL A 163 1.00 10.43 5.29
C VAL A 163 0.03 10.78 4.16
N ARG A 164 -0.20 12.09 3.94
CA ARG A 164 -1.06 12.55 2.85
C ARG A 164 -0.53 12.14 1.48
N SER A 165 0.78 12.26 1.23
CA SER A 165 1.39 11.83 -0.03
C SER A 165 1.19 10.33 -0.29
N ILE A 166 1.31 9.49 0.74
CA ILE A 166 1.09 8.04 0.65
C ILE A 166 -0.38 7.73 0.31
N ALA A 167 -1.32 8.41 0.97
CA ALA A 167 -2.75 8.26 0.67
C ALA A 167 -3.08 8.69 -0.77
N LEU A 168 -2.53 9.81 -1.24
CA LEU A 168 -2.71 10.28 -2.62
C LEU A 168 -2.13 9.30 -3.65
N MET A 169 -0.99 8.67 -3.37
CA MET A 169 -0.45 7.62 -4.26
C MET A 169 -1.41 6.42 -4.34
N ALA A 170 -2.03 6.01 -3.22
CA ALA A 170 -3.04 4.96 -3.24
C ALA A 170 -4.25 5.34 -4.09
N ASP A 171 -4.71 6.59 -4.00
CA ASP A 171 -5.82 7.10 -4.82
C ASP A 171 -5.48 7.06 -6.31
N VAL A 172 -4.31 7.58 -6.70
CA VAL A 172 -3.85 7.58 -8.09
C VAL A 172 -3.74 6.16 -8.65
N VAL A 173 -3.16 5.21 -7.88
CA VAL A 173 -3.08 3.81 -8.32
C VAL A 173 -4.45 3.20 -8.50
N CYS A 174 -5.39 3.44 -7.56
CA CYS A 174 -6.76 2.92 -7.67
C CYS A 174 -7.52 3.53 -8.86
N GLU A 175 -7.38 4.84 -9.11
CA GLU A 175 -7.96 5.51 -10.26
C GLU A 175 -7.46 4.91 -11.57
N MET A 176 -6.14 4.76 -11.73
CA MET A 176 -5.54 4.15 -12.92
C MET A 176 -5.98 2.69 -13.15
N LEU A 177 -6.17 1.92 -12.05
CA LEU A 177 -6.68 0.55 -12.14
C LEU A 177 -8.15 0.52 -12.56
N LEU A 178 -8.98 1.42 -12.04
CA LEU A 178 -10.38 1.56 -12.44
C LEU A 178 -10.50 1.91 -13.93
N ASP A 179 -9.66 2.82 -14.41
CA ASP A 179 -9.60 3.20 -15.83
C ASP A 179 -9.16 2.01 -16.72
N ALA A 180 -8.35 1.10 -16.18
CA ALA A 180 -7.96 -0.15 -16.82
C ALA A 180 -9.01 -1.27 -16.68
N GLY A 181 -10.17 -1.01 -16.06
CA GLY A 181 -11.27 -1.97 -15.88
C GLY A 181 -11.14 -2.88 -14.66
N VAL A 182 -10.19 -2.63 -13.76
CA VAL A 182 -10.00 -3.39 -12.52
C VAL A 182 -10.82 -2.75 -11.39
N THR A 183 -11.88 -3.41 -10.94
CA THR A 183 -12.85 -2.83 -9.98
C THR A 183 -12.58 -3.15 -8.50
N ALA A 184 -11.88 -4.25 -8.19
CA ALA A 184 -11.65 -4.71 -6.82
C ALA A 184 -10.40 -4.04 -6.19
N THR A 185 -10.35 -2.70 -6.14
CA THR A 185 -9.18 -1.92 -5.72
C THR A 185 -8.93 -1.90 -4.21
N ASN A 186 -9.84 -2.40 -3.38
CA ASN A 186 -9.70 -2.34 -1.92
C ASN A 186 -8.42 -3.02 -1.41
N VAL A 187 -8.04 -4.17 -2.01
CA VAL A 187 -6.82 -4.90 -1.62
C VAL A 187 -5.54 -4.10 -1.92
N VAL A 188 -5.61 -3.21 -2.91
CA VAL A 188 -4.47 -2.37 -3.32
C VAL A 188 -4.19 -1.28 -2.30
N ARG A 189 -5.20 -0.81 -1.56
CA ARG A 189 -5.05 0.22 -0.51
C ARG A 189 -4.36 -0.30 0.75
N VAL A 190 -4.43 -1.60 1.03
CA VAL A 190 -3.95 -2.21 2.28
C VAL A 190 -2.51 -1.81 2.66
N PRO A 191 -1.48 -1.93 1.81
CA PRO A 191 -0.12 -1.54 2.18
C PRO A 191 0.02 -0.03 2.39
N PHE A 192 -0.68 0.81 1.62
CA PHE A 192 -0.64 2.26 1.80
C PHE A 192 -1.29 2.68 3.12
N GLU A 193 -2.43 2.11 3.47
CA GLU A 193 -3.08 2.34 4.77
C GLU A 193 -2.22 1.86 5.93
N HIS A 194 -1.48 0.76 5.75
CA HIS A 194 -0.53 0.26 6.74
C HIS A 194 0.59 1.28 6.98
N LEU A 195 1.18 1.84 5.92
CA LEU A 195 2.18 2.91 6.00
C LEU A 195 1.60 4.15 6.68
N CYS A 196 0.42 4.60 6.28
CA CYS A 196 -0.26 5.75 6.88
C CYS A 196 -0.49 5.56 8.38
N ARG A 197 -0.97 4.39 8.81
CA ARG A 197 -1.17 4.08 10.23
C ARG A 197 0.13 4.03 11.00
N GLY A 198 1.17 3.41 10.45
CA GLY A 198 2.48 3.31 11.07
C GLY A 198 3.09 4.69 11.34
N LEU A 199 3.10 5.57 10.33
CA LEU A 199 3.61 6.94 10.46
C LEU A 199 2.69 7.84 11.30
N GLY A 200 1.36 7.65 11.24
CA GLY A 200 0.39 8.43 12.02
C GLY A 200 0.39 8.09 13.50
N ALA A 201 0.60 6.81 13.86
CA ALA A 201 0.61 6.36 15.26
C ALA A 201 1.78 6.92 16.07
N THR A 202 2.90 7.25 15.44
CA THR A 202 4.06 7.84 16.09
C THR A 202 3.82 9.28 16.54
N ASN A 203 2.96 10.03 15.84
CA ASN A 203 2.57 11.39 16.23
C ASN A 203 1.67 11.46 17.47
N VAL A 204 0.94 10.39 17.77
CA VAL A 204 0.04 10.34 18.95
C VAL A 204 0.82 10.06 20.24
N ARG A 205 1.95 9.38 20.13
CA ARG A 205 2.81 9.03 21.29
C ARG A 205 3.73 10.15 21.75
N ALA A 206 3.87 11.23 20.98
CA ALA A 206 4.78 12.35 21.25
C ALA A 206 4.10 13.60 21.87
N ARG A 207 2.84 13.46 22.35
CA ARG A 207 2.11 14.54 23.07
C ARG A 207 1.94 14.22 24.54
#